data_29249122344a70fad4477dc18cba2253
#
_entry.id   29249122344a70fad4477dc18cba2253
#
_cell.length_a   1.000
_cell.length_b   1.000
_cell.length_c   1.000
_cell.angle_alpha   90.00
_cell.angle_beta   90.00
_cell.angle_gamma   90.00
#
_symmetry.space_group_name_H-M   'P 1'
#
loop_
_entity.id
_entity.type
_entity.pdbx_description
1 polymer ?
#
loop_
_entity_poly.entity_id
_entity_poly.type
_entity_poly.pdbx_seq_one_letter_code
_entity_poly.pdbx_strand_id
1 'polypeptide(L)'
;MKVRQLGHVVLKVRERERSERFYTEVLGLQIAARRDAPPMTFFTLGNHHDFAIVALGPGTPDSPANSPGLYHVAFKVGDSIDDLRRAKAHFDALGVPIDAIEDHAVAQGICLHDPDGNAIEVYADTSDVWRTDPQAVASISPLTL
;
A
#
# COMPACT_ATOMS: atom_id res chain seq x y z
N MET A 1 -3.27 3.51 -29.19
CA MET A 1 -3.27 4.19 -27.89
C MET A 1 -2.09 3.69 -27.09
N LYS A 2 -1.40 4.56 -26.36
CA LYS A 2 -0.25 4.19 -25.48
C LYS A 2 -0.51 4.74 -24.08
N VAL A 3 -0.53 3.86 -23.07
CA VAL A 3 -0.58 4.24 -21.66
C VAL A 3 0.73 4.97 -21.32
N ARG A 4 0.64 6.09 -20.58
CA ARG A 4 1.81 6.91 -20.23
C ARG A 4 2.28 6.67 -18.79
N GLN A 5 1.35 6.43 -17.87
CA GLN A 5 1.64 6.21 -16.45
C GLN A 5 0.46 5.53 -15.75
N LEU A 6 0.70 4.95 -14.58
CA LEU A 6 -0.35 4.60 -13.64
C LEU A 6 -0.91 5.89 -13.03
N GLY A 7 -2.23 6.09 -13.10
CA GLY A 7 -2.88 7.29 -12.57
C GLY A 7 -3.21 7.15 -11.08
N HIS A 8 -4.09 6.22 -10.74
CA HIS A 8 -4.52 5.97 -9.38
C HIS A 8 -5.06 4.55 -9.22
N VAL A 9 -5.18 4.11 -7.96
CA VAL A 9 -5.82 2.85 -7.56
C VAL A 9 -6.99 3.16 -6.65
N VAL A 10 -8.10 2.40 -6.80
CA VAL A 10 -9.27 2.50 -5.92
C VAL A 10 -9.52 1.15 -5.27
N LEU A 11 -9.51 1.11 -3.93
CA LEU A 11 -9.85 -0.08 -3.16
C LEU A 11 -11.29 -0.04 -2.67
N LYS A 12 -11.89 -1.20 -2.58
CA LYS A 12 -13.19 -1.41 -1.93
C LYS A 12 -12.96 -1.69 -0.45
N VAL A 13 -13.69 -0.98 0.41
CA VAL A 13 -13.64 -1.13 1.87
C VAL A 13 -15.06 -1.24 2.41
N ARG A 14 -15.23 -1.73 3.64
CA ARG A 14 -16.56 -1.81 4.27
C ARG A 14 -16.99 -0.46 4.81
N GLU A 15 -16.12 0.19 5.59
CA GLU A 15 -16.45 1.42 6.31
C GLU A 15 -15.42 2.51 6.01
N ARG A 16 -15.89 3.65 5.49
CA ARG A 16 -15.05 4.77 5.08
C ARG A 16 -14.16 5.28 6.23
N GLU A 17 -14.78 5.58 7.37
CA GLU A 17 -14.10 6.22 8.50
C GLU A 17 -13.03 5.31 9.14
N ARG A 18 -13.28 3.99 9.19
CA ARG A 18 -12.30 3.01 9.67
C ARG A 18 -11.07 2.95 8.75
N SER A 19 -11.31 2.89 7.45
CA SER A 19 -10.23 2.83 6.47
C SER A 19 -9.52 4.18 6.33
N GLU A 20 -10.23 5.33 6.40
CA GLU A 20 -9.60 6.65 6.45
C GLU A 20 -8.58 6.74 7.60
N ARG A 21 -8.95 6.31 8.81
CA ARG A 21 -8.02 6.31 9.95
C ARG A 21 -6.77 5.48 9.66
N PHE A 22 -6.93 4.29 9.10
CA PHE A 22 -5.78 3.46 8.73
C PHE A 22 -4.86 4.18 7.74
N TYR A 23 -5.41 4.66 6.63
CA TYR A 23 -4.60 5.29 5.58
C TYR A 23 -3.98 6.63 6.00
N THR A 24 -4.61 7.38 6.92
CA THR A 24 -4.06 8.65 7.43
C THR A 24 -3.14 8.47 8.63
N GLU A 25 -3.49 7.62 9.60
CA GLU A 25 -2.75 7.50 10.86
C GLU A 25 -1.63 6.47 10.77
N VAL A 26 -1.85 5.36 10.03
CA VAL A 26 -0.84 4.30 9.86
C VAL A 26 0.09 4.60 8.68
N LEU A 27 -0.47 4.98 7.52
CA LEU A 27 0.33 5.22 6.31
C LEU A 27 0.65 6.69 6.05
N GLY A 28 0.07 7.63 6.81
CA GLY A 28 0.36 9.05 6.68
C GLY A 28 -0.19 9.71 5.41
N LEU A 29 -1.15 9.09 4.71
CA LEU A 29 -1.70 9.65 3.48
C LEU A 29 -2.53 10.90 3.76
N GLN A 30 -2.43 11.90 2.88
CA GLN A 30 -3.23 13.12 2.97
C GLN A 30 -4.55 12.97 2.22
N ILE A 31 -5.66 13.38 2.86
CA ILE A 31 -6.96 13.40 2.22
C ILE A 31 -7.04 14.60 1.28
N ALA A 32 -7.27 14.35 -0.01
CA ALA A 32 -7.51 15.38 -1.01
C ALA A 32 -8.98 15.79 -1.07
N ALA A 33 -9.91 14.81 -1.00
CA ALA A 33 -11.34 15.06 -1.11
C ALA A 33 -12.17 13.90 -0.55
N ARG A 34 -13.46 14.17 -0.30
CA ARG A 34 -14.46 13.16 0.03
C ARG A 34 -15.68 13.30 -0.89
N ARG A 35 -16.38 12.21 -1.12
CA ARG A 35 -17.67 12.15 -1.79
C ARG A 35 -18.61 11.27 -0.98
N ASP A 36 -19.89 11.63 -0.90
CA ASP A 36 -20.84 10.91 -0.05
C ASP A 36 -21.69 9.88 -0.81
N ALA A 37 -21.86 10.03 -2.11
CA ALA A 37 -22.66 9.10 -2.92
C ALA A 37 -21.95 8.68 -4.23
N PRO A 38 -21.38 7.45 -4.32
CA PRO A 38 -21.10 6.52 -3.23
C PRO A 38 -20.07 7.09 -2.26
N PRO A 39 -20.03 6.64 -1.00
CA PRO A 39 -19.06 7.13 -0.02
C PRO A 39 -17.63 6.78 -0.45
N MET A 40 -16.82 7.81 -0.69
CA MET A 40 -15.42 7.67 -1.11
C MET A 40 -14.53 8.67 -0.40
N THR A 41 -13.27 8.29 -0.23
CA THR A 41 -12.19 9.21 0.15
C THR A 41 -11.06 9.11 -0.86
N PHE A 42 -10.57 10.25 -1.29
CA PHE A 42 -9.47 10.40 -2.23
C PHE A 42 -8.24 10.90 -1.47
N PHE A 43 -7.11 10.22 -1.65
CA PHE A 43 -5.84 10.56 -1.03
C PHE A 43 -4.85 11.02 -2.10
N THR A 44 -3.93 11.91 -1.70
CA THR A 44 -2.88 12.41 -2.57
C THR A 44 -1.49 12.14 -2.01
N LEU A 45 -0.56 11.85 -2.91
CA LEU A 45 0.89 11.81 -2.71
C LEU A 45 1.58 12.94 -3.50
N GLY A 46 0.78 13.92 -3.95
CA GLY A 46 1.27 15.08 -4.71
C GLY A 46 0.60 15.29 -6.08
N ASN A 47 -0.29 14.38 -6.49
CA ASN A 47 -1.13 14.52 -7.67
C ASN A 47 -2.56 14.92 -7.26
N HIS A 48 -3.49 15.12 -8.22
CA HIS A 48 -4.90 15.43 -7.91
C HIS A 48 -5.57 14.33 -7.04
N HIS A 49 -5.22 13.07 -7.22
CA HIS A 49 -5.30 11.94 -6.29
C HIS A 49 -4.49 10.77 -6.85
N ASP A 50 -3.93 9.95 -5.97
CA ASP A 50 -3.09 8.81 -6.32
C ASP A 50 -3.72 7.50 -5.84
N PHE A 51 -4.52 7.60 -4.78
CA PHE A 51 -5.18 6.48 -4.16
C PHE A 51 -6.59 6.88 -3.72
N ALA A 52 -7.53 5.95 -3.70
CA ALA A 52 -8.87 6.18 -3.18
C ALA A 52 -9.46 4.92 -2.55
N ILE A 53 -10.41 5.12 -1.65
CA ILE A 53 -11.26 4.06 -1.12
C ILE A 53 -12.71 4.34 -1.46
N VAL A 54 -13.50 3.28 -1.73
CA VAL A 54 -14.95 3.32 -1.87
C VAL A 54 -15.59 2.40 -0.86
N ALA A 55 -16.45 2.93 0.00
CA ALA A 55 -17.13 2.15 1.02
C ALA A 55 -18.38 1.46 0.45
N LEU A 56 -18.47 0.15 0.68
CA LEU A 56 -19.57 -0.69 0.21
C LEU A 56 -20.62 -0.99 1.29
N GLY A 57 -20.31 -0.67 2.55
CA GLY A 57 -21.13 -0.93 3.72
C GLY A 57 -20.62 -2.09 4.60
N PRO A 58 -20.95 -2.08 5.89
CA PRO A 58 -20.39 -3.01 6.88
C PRO A 58 -20.80 -4.48 6.64
N GLY A 59 -21.92 -4.73 5.95
CA GLY A 59 -22.40 -6.09 5.61
C GLY A 59 -21.76 -6.71 4.36
N THR A 60 -20.76 -6.03 3.74
CA THR A 60 -20.09 -6.58 2.55
C THR A 60 -19.27 -7.82 2.93
N PRO A 61 -19.46 -8.97 2.23
CA PRO A 61 -18.69 -10.18 2.49
C PRO A 61 -17.21 -10.00 2.12
N ASP A 62 -16.35 -10.89 2.66
CA ASP A 62 -14.97 -11.00 2.23
C ASP A 62 -14.87 -11.40 0.76
N SER A 63 -13.84 -10.92 0.08
CA SER A 63 -13.49 -11.45 -1.24
C SER A 63 -13.09 -12.92 -1.09
N PRO A 64 -13.57 -13.82 -2.00
CA PRO A 64 -13.15 -15.21 -1.97
C PRO A 64 -11.62 -15.31 -2.08
N ALA A 65 -11.01 -16.14 -1.25
CA ALA A 65 -9.59 -16.45 -1.37
C ALA A 65 -9.29 -17.02 -2.77
N ASN A 66 -8.14 -16.67 -3.32
CA ASN A 66 -7.69 -17.12 -4.65
C ASN A 66 -8.57 -16.67 -5.84
N SER A 67 -9.41 -15.63 -5.67
CA SER A 67 -10.09 -15.01 -6.81
C SER A 67 -9.14 -14.07 -7.57
N PRO A 68 -9.27 -13.97 -8.92
CA PRO A 68 -8.54 -12.96 -9.67
C PRO A 68 -8.89 -11.54 -9.17
N GLY A 69 -7.87 -10.68 -9.00
CA GLY A 69 -8.08 -9.32 -8.52
C GLY A 69 -6.76 -8.60 -8.27
N LEU A 70 -6.82 -7.54 -7.49
CA LEU A 70 -5.64 -6.84 -7.01
C LEU A 70 -4.92 -7.71 -5.97
N TYR A 71 -3.61 -7.91 -6.17
CA TYR A 71 -2.80 -8.67 -5.21
C TYR A 71 -2.40 -7.80 -4.01
N HIS A 72 -1.77 -6.66 -4.26
CA HIS A 72 -1.47 -5.63 -3.25
C HIS A 72 -1.37 -4.22 -3.88
N VAL A 73 -1.32 -3.21 -3.02
CA VAL A 73 -0.90 -1.84 -3.38
C VAL A 73 0.40 -1.55 -2.65
N ALA A 74 1.43 -1.11 -3.37
CA ALA A 74 2.72 -0.76 -2.79
C ALA A 74 2.87 0.77 -2.65
N PHE A 75 3.30 1.22 -1.46
CA PHE A 75 3.57 2.62 -1.14
C PHE A 75 5.05 2.80 -0.82
N LYS A 76 5.72 3.67 -1.58
CA LYS A 76 7.12 4.02 -1.34
C LYS A 76 7.24 4.96 -0.16
N VAL A 77 8.12 4.63 0.80
CA VAL A 77 8.40 5.47 1.99
C VAL A 77 9.79 6.07 2.01
N GLY A 78 10.67 5.67 1.09
CA GLY A 78 12.01 6.22 1.02
C GLY A 78 12.93 5.49 0.04
N ASP A 79 14.22 5.80 0.16
CA ASP A 79 15.27 5.31 -0.73
C ASP A 79 16.40 4.61 0.07
N SER A 80 16.10 4.17 1.29
CA SER A 80 17.09 3.51 2.15
C SER A 80 16.46 2.48 3.10
N ILE A 81 17.27 1.53 3.54
CA ILE A 81 16.88 0.54 4.58
C ILE A 81 16.49 1.24 5.90
N ASP A 82 17.06 2.40 6.21
CA ASP A 82 16.72 3.15 7.43
C ASP A 82 15.35 3.79 7.35
N ASP A 83 14.87 4.15 6.15
CA ASP A 83 13.47 4.56 5.94
C ASP A 83 12.53 3.41 6.28
N LEU A 84 12.85 2.21 5.84
CA LEU A 84 12.05 1.03 6.12
C LEU A 84 12.10 0.63 7.61
N ARG A 85 13.24 0.76 8.28
CA ARG A 85 13.36 0.57 9.73
C ARG A 85 12.50 1.55 10.52
N ARG A 86 12.43 2.82 10.08
CA ARG A 86 11.53 3.82 10.67
C ARG A 86 10.07 3.46 10.47
N ALA A 87 9.69 3.00 9.28
CA ALA A 87 8.33 2.52 9.01
C ALA A 87 7.97 1.33 9.91
N LYS A 88 8.88 0.36 10.06
CA LYS A 88 8.68 -0.78 10.97
C LYS A 88 8.47 -0.33 12.42
N ALA A 89 9.34 0.54 12.92
CA ALA A 89 9.22 1.06 14.29
C ALA A 89 7.89 1.80 14.52
N HIS A 90 7.40 2.52 13.51
CA HIS A 90 6.09 3.17 13.53
C HIS A 90 4.94 2.16 13.60
N PHE A 91 4.97 1.09 12.79
CA PHE A 91 3.96 0.04 12.83
C PHE A 91 3.97 -0.72 14.16
N ASP A 92 5.16 -1.05 14.69
CA ASP A 92 5.32 -1.68 16.00
C ASP A 92 4.72 -0.80 17.11
N ALA A 93 4.97 0.52 17.08
CA ALA A 93 4.44 1.47 18.07
C ALA A 93 2.91 1.60 18.04
N LEU A 94 2.30 1.42 16.86
CA LEU A 94 0.85 1.44 16.66
C LEU A 94 0.21 0.06 16.85
N GLY A 95 0.99 -1.00 17.05
CA GLY A 95 0.50 -2.37 17.15
C GLY A 95 -0.08 -2.91 15.84
N VAL A 96 0.39 -2.41 14.70
CA VAL A 96 -0.04 -2.88 13.38
C VAL A 96 0.65 -4.21 13.07
N PRO A 97 -0.09 -5.29 12.80
CA PRO A 97 0.51 -6.57 12.44
C PRO A 97 1.29 -6.48 11.12
N ILE A 98 2.49 -7.06 11.12
CA ILE A 98 3.34 -7.22 9.94
C ILE A 98 3.29 -8.69 9.52
N ASP A 99 2.96 -8.96 8.25
CA ASP A 99 2.84 -10.31 7.71
C ASP A 99 4.20 -10.87 7.26
N ALA A 100 4.99 -10.04 6.57
CA ALA A 100 6.31 -10.40 6.07
C ALA A 100 7.20 -9.17 5.90
N ILE A 101 8.51 -9.38 5.89
CA ILE A 101 9.51 -8.39 5.50
C ILE A 101 10.41 -9.06 4.45
N GLU A 102 10.52 -8.43 3.28
CA GLU A 102 11.09 -9.07 2.09
C GLU A 102 12.11 -8.17 1.41
N ASP A 103 13.11 -8.82 0.81
CA ASP A 103 14.11 -8.19 -0.05
C ASP A 103 13.85 -8.61 -1.50
N HIS A 104 13.60 -7.64 -2.36
CA HIS A 104 13.37 -7.81 -3.79
C HIS A 104 14.59 -7.44 -4.64
N ALA A 105 15.79 -7.35 -4.05
CA ALA A 105 17.05 -6.94 -4.66
C ALA A 105 17.09 -5.47 -5.15
N VAL A 106 15.99 -4.92 -5.60
CA VAL A 106 15.85 -3.51 -6.05
C VAL A 106 15.21 -2.65 -4.98
N ALA A 107 14.34 -3.24 -4.16
CA ALA A 107 13.61 -2.61 -3.07
C ALA A 107 13.48 -3.57 -1.91
N GLN A 108 13.24 -3.05 -0.73
CA GLN A 108 12.92 -3.82 0.46
C GLN A 108 11.56 -3.40 0.98
N GLY A 109 10.72 -4.36 1.36
CA GLY A 109 9.31 -4.15 1.67
C GLY A 109 8.84 -4.76 2.99
N ILE A 110 7.81 -4.14 3.56
CA ILE A 110 7.02 -4.63 4.69
C ILE A 110 5.62 -4.89 4.18
N CYS A 111 5.15 -6.13 4.29
CA CYS A 111 3.81 -6.55 3.92
C CYS A 111 2.89 -6.50 5.13
N LEU A 112 1.72 -5.92 4.96
CA LEU A 112 0.66 -5.82 5.97
C LEU A 112 -0.72 -5.79 5.30
N HIS A 113 -1.79 -5.73 6.09
CA HIS A 113 -3.15 -5.60 5.58
C HIS A 113 -3.86 -4.38 6.15
N ASP A 114 -4.74 -3.78 5.34
CA ASP A 114 -5.68 -2.79 5.82
C ASP A 114 -6.80 -3.46 6.68
N PRO A 115 -7.68 -2.68 7.34
CA PRO A 115 -8.75 -3.26 8.17
C PRO A 115 -9.75 -4.16 7.43
N ASP A 116 -9.79 -4.12 6.11
CA ASP A 116 -10.66 -4.96 5.28
C ASP A 116 -9.95 -6.16 4.66
N GLY A 117 -8.65 -6.34 4.98
CA GLY A 117 -7.84 -7.45 4.47
C GLY A 117 -7.26 -7.17 3.09
N ASN A 118 -7.27 -5.92 2.59
CA ASN A 118 -6.53 -5.58 1.39
C ASN A 118 -5.05 -5.59 1.69
N ALA A 119 -4.28 -6.34 0.89
CA ALA A 119 -2.83 -6.42 1.07
C ALA A 119 -2.14 -5.10 0.66
N ILE A 120 -1.25 -4.64 1.52
CA ILE A 120 -0.47 -3.42 1.38
C ILE A 120 1.00 -3.78 1.51
N GLU A 121 1.82 -3.23 0.63
CA GLU A 121 3.27 -3.23 0.78
C GLU A 121 3.74 -1.80 1.05
N VAL A 122 4.64 -1.64 2.01
CA VAL A 122 5.36 -0.38 2.26
C VAL A 122 6.84 -0.64 1.97
N TYR A 123 7.43 0.10 1.03
CA TYR A 123 8.77 -0.22 0.55
C TYR A 123 9.70 0.98 0.44
N ALA A 124 11.00 0.69 0.41
CA ALA A 124 12.06 1.62 0.06
C ALA A 124 12.88 1.06 -1.10
N ASP A 125 13.20 1.90 -2.09
CA ASP A 125 14.17 1.55 -3.13
C ASP A 125 15.58 1.52 -2.51
N THR A 126 16.30 0.43 -2.75
CA THR A 126 17.63 0.23 -2.15
C THR A 126 18.72 -0.05 -3.18
N SER A 127 18.35 -0.25 -4.44
CA SER A 127 19.29 -0.52 -5.53
C SER A 127 18.74 -0.12 -6.89
N ASP A 128 19.63 0.34 -7.75
CA ASP A 128 19.37 0.65 -9.17
C ASP A 128 19.75 -0.51 -10.12
N VAL A 129 20.03 -1.71 -9.58
CA VAL A 129 20.49 -2.86 -10.38
C VAL A 129 19.54 -3.22 -11.53
N TRP A 130 18.25 -2.94 -11.38
CA TRP A 130 17.24 -3.16 -12.43
C TRP A 130 17.52 -2.39 -13.73
N ARG A 131 18.34 -1.33 -13.69
CA ARG A 131 18.73 -0.56 -14.89
C ARG A 131 19.66 -1.34 -15.81
N THR A 132 20.45 -2.25 -15.24
CA THR A 132 21.39 -3.12 -15.96
C THR A 132 20.94 -4.57 -16.03
N ASP A 133 20.18 -5.03 -15.02
CA ASP A 133 19.55 -6.34 -14.95
C ASP A 133 18.06 -6.19 -14.61
N PRO A 134 17.16 -6.01 -15.59
CA PRO A 134 15.73 -5.89 -15.35
C PRO A 134 15.10 -7.13 -14.66
N GLN A 135 15.75 -8.31 -14.76
CA GLN A 135 15.25 -9.53 -14.10
C GLN A 135 15.40 -9.49 -12.58
N ALA A 136 16.25 -8.59 -12.05
CA ALA A 136 16.44 -8.41 -10.61
C ALA A 136 15.14 -8.07 -9.87
N VAL A 137 14.16 -7.41 -10.54
CA VAL A 137 12.84 -7.08 -9.94
C VAL A 137 12.00 -8.31 -9.57
N ALA A 138 12.33 -9.48 -10.12
CA ALA A 138 11.63 -10.74 -9.81
C ALA A 138 12.24 -11.51 -8.63
N SER A 139 13.28 -10.96 -8.01
CA SER A 139 13.91 -11.56 -6.82
C SER A 139 13.05 -11.36 -5.59
N ILE A 140 13.02 -12.37 -4.71
CA ILE A 140 12.35 -12.30 -3.41
C ILE A 140 13.10 -13.18 -2.40
N SER A 141 13.39 -12.64 -1.24
CA SER A 141 13.93 -13.37 -0.10
C SER A 141 13.48 -12.77 1.23
N PRO A 142 13.38 -13.55 2.31
CA PRO A 142 13.08 -13.00 3.63
C PRO A 142 14.16 -12.00 4.09
N LEU A 143 13.73 -10.95 4.77
CA LEU A 143 14.61 -9.93 5.35
C LEU A 143 14.32 -9.75 6.84
N THR A 144 15.37 -9.45 7.61
CA THR A 144 15.27 -9.01 9.01
C THR A 144 15.73 -7.55 9.12
N LEU A 145 14.90 -6.71 9.72
CA LEU A 145 15.16 -5.27 9.95
C LEU A 145 15.59 -4.98 11.38
#